data_125e71b618e56e103147eae6964f85a1
#
_entry.id   125e71b618e56e103147eae6964f85a1
#
_cell.length_a   1.000
_cell.length_b   1.000
_cell.length_c   1.000
_cell.angle_alpha   90.00
_cell.angle_beta   90.00
_cell.angle_gamma   90.00
#
_symmetry.space_group_name_H-M   'P 1'
#
loop_
_entity.id
_entity.type
_entity.pdbx_description
1 polymer ?
#
loop_
_entity_poly.entity_id
_entity_poly.type
_entity_poly.pdbx_seq_one_letter_code
_entity_poly.pdbx_strand_id
1 'polypeptide(L)'
;MTLLYCALGLLWLVVIVVLSLRTQRSLDRLQKANENRYISVRLAQELRFSSDELTRLGRLYAVTAQPSYEAAFWRVLAVRNGTEVRPDGRTVPLRTLMTEAGFTEEEFALLKEAEDLSNTLVRTEGIAMNAIKGQFDDEQGGFTRSGEADLALAVRIMHDDDYQNAKAAIMGKIDEFEHRIDERTAARIAAQTIEYERSAYLTLLAVPAMFVLAAISFFLMKR
;
A
#
# COMPACT_ATOMS: atom_id res chain seq x y z
N MET A 1 3.71 59.19 16.83
CA MET A 1 4.86 58.24 16.68
C MET A 1 4.61 56.93 17.41
N THR A 2 4.28 56.91 18.70
CA THR A 2 4.03 55.68 19.50
C THR A 2 2.95 54.75 18.91
N LEU A 3 1.82 55.32 18.44
CA LEU A 3 0.75 54.53 17.80
C LEU A 3 1.22 53.77 16.52
N LEU A 4 2.10 54.37 15.73
CA LEU A 4 2.66 53.78 14.52
C LEU A 4 3.56 52.58 14.86
N TYR A 5 4.41 52.69 15.89
CA TYR A 5 5.26 51.57 16.32
C TYR A 5 4.45 50.43 16.94
N CYS A 6 3.39 50.72 17.69
CA CYS A 6 2.47 49.71 18.20
C CYS A 6 1.75 48.97 17.05
N ALA A 7 1.31 49.70 16.02
CA ALA A 7 0.65 49.09 14.85
C ALA A 7 1.62 48.20 14.05
N LEU A 8 2.88 48.62 13.85
CA LEU A 8 3.92 47.84 13.19
C LEU A 8 4.27 46.56 13.99
N GLY A 9 4.38 46.68 15.33
CA GLY A 9 4.62 45.51 16.19
C GLY A 9 3.47 44.50 16.13
N LEU A 10 2.24 44.98 16.11
CA LEU A 10 1.04 44.16 16.01
C LEU A 10 0.95 43.46 14.64
N LEU A 11 1.26 44.20 13.56
CA LEU A 11 1.32 43.64 12.21
C LEU A 11 2.36 42.50 12.11
N TRP A 12 3.56 42.73 12.70
CA TRP A 12 4.63 41.73 12.68
C TRP A 12 4.29 40.48 13.49
N LEU A 13 3.61 40.66 14.62
CA LEU A 13 3.10 39.54 15.42
C LEU A 13 2.10 38.72 14.63
N VAL A 14 1.19 39.33 13.88
CA VAL A 14 0.26 38.64 12.98
C VAL A 14 1.03 37.88 11.92
N VAL A 15 2.07 38.45 11.32
CA VAL A 15 2.92 37.75 10.32
C VAL A 15 3.55 36.50 10.92
N ILE A 16 4.13 36.58 12.12
CA ILE A 16 4.74 35.42 12.80
C ILE A 16 3.70 34.34 13.08
N VAL A 17 2.52 34.71 13.57
CA VAL A 17 1.43 33.75 13.82
C VAL A 17 1.00 33.05 12.53
N VAL A 18 0.84 33.81 11.43
CA VAL A 18 0.48 33.23 10.12
C VAL A 18 1.55 32.28 9.62
N LEU A 19 2.84 32.65 9.70
CA LEU A 19 3.96 31.79 9.30
C LEU A 19 4.03 30.53 10.16
N SER A 20 3.83 30.67 11.48
CA SER A 20 3.82 29.52 12.42
C SER A 20 2.69 28.53 12.09
N LEU A 21 1.48 29.04 11.85
CA LEU A 21 0.34 28.22 11.44
C LEU A 21 0.57 27.55 10.09
N ARG A 22 1.25 28.23 9.15
CA ARG A 22 1.63 27.65 7.86
C ARG A 22 2.64 26.52 8.04
N THR A 23 3.63 26.70 8.90
CA THR A 23 4.64 25.66 9.21
C THR A 23 3.99 24.45 9.85
N GLN A 24 3.08 24.62 10.80
CA GLN A 24 2.34 23.53 11.41
C GLN A 24 1.52 22.75 10.37
N ARG A 25 0.79 23.44 9.49
CA ARG A 25 0.02 22.79 8.43
C ARG A 25 0.90 22.02 7.44
N SER A 26 2.09 22.52 7.11
CA SER A 26 3.00 21.80 6.22
C SER A 26 3.63 20.60 6.91
N LEU A 27 3.90 20.66 8.21
CA LEU A 27 4.31 19.50 9.01
C LEU A 27 3.24 18.42 9.05
N ASP A 28 1.98 18.81 9.31
CA ASP A 28 0.85 17.85 9.31
C ASP A 28 0.69 17.16 7.95
N ARG A 29 0.89 17.89 6.85
CA ARG A 29 0.86 17.31 5.50
C ARG A 29 1.99 16.31 5.26
N LEU A 30 3.20 16.65 5.72
CA LEU A 30 4.36 15.78 5.64
C LEU A 30 4.14 14.50 6.47
N GLN A 31 3.62 14.59 7.67
CA GLN A 31 3.28 13.45 8.51
C GLN A 31 2.23 12.54 7.85
N LYS A 32 1.16 13.12 7.30
CA LYS A 32 0.15 12.37 6.55
C LYS A 32 0.70 11.71 5.29
N ALA A 33 1.65 12.35 4.59
CA ALA A 33 2.30 11.74 3.44
C ALA A 33 3.14 10.53 3.83
N ASN A 34 3.88 10.61 4.95
CA ASN A 34 4.65 9.49 5.50
C ASN A 34 3.76 8.33 5.94
N GLU A 35 2.67 8.63 6.64
CA GLU A 35 1.69 7.62 7.06
C GLU A 35 1.04 6.93 5.86
N ASN A 36 0.62 7.72 4.85
CA ASN A 36 0.07 7.17 3.62
C ASN A 36 1.06 6.26 2.90
N ARG A 37 2.35 6.64 2.82
CA ARG A 37 3.39 5.76 2.26
C ARG A 37 3.48 4.45 3.03
N TYR A 38 3.56 4.51 4.35
CA TYR A 38 3.64 3.31 5.20
C TYR A 38 2.46 2.37 4.95
N ILE A 39 1.23 2.90 4.94
CA ILE A 39 0.01 2.13 4.68
C ILE A 39 0.04 1.54 3.26
N SER A 40 0.37 2.33 2.25
CA SER A 40 0.40 1.89 0.85
C SER A 40 1.41 0.76 0.63
N VAL A 41 2.63 0.90 1.13
CA VAL A 41 3.67 -0.14 1.02
C VAL A 41 3.24 -1.41 1.76
N ARG A 42 2.66 -1.29 2.94
CA ARG A 42 2.17 -2.44 3.71
C ARG A 42 1.06 -3.20 2.98
N LEU A 43 0.12 -2.50 2.33
CA LEU A 43 -0.96 -3.15 1.57
C LEU A 43 -0.43 -3.84 0.31
N ALA A 44 0.57 -3.25 -0.36
CA ALA A 44 1.24 -3.88 -1.50
C ALA A 44 1.99 -5.16 -1.08
N GLN A 45 2.74 -5.10 0.02
CA GLN A 45 3.42 -6.28 0.58
C GLN A 45 2.44 -7.36 1.03
N GLU A 46 1.27 -6.99 1.56
CA GLU A 46 0.22 -7.96 1.91
C GLU A 46 -0.30 -8.70 0.68
N LEU A 47 -0.48 -7.99 -0.45
CA LEU A 47 -0.85 -8.62 -1.71
C LEU A 47 0.21 -9.63 -2.16
N ARG A 48 1.48 -9.22 -2.17
CA ARG A 48 2.62 -10.10 -2.51
C ARG A 48 2.65 -11.32 -1.63
N PHE A 49 2.62 -11.12 -0.31
CA PHE A 49 2.65 -12.20 0.66
C PHE A 49 1.48 -13.18 0.47
N SER A 50 0.27 -12.69 0.23
CA SER A 50 -0.89 -13.55 -0.03
C SER A 50 -0.70 -14.39 -1.29
N SER A 51 -0.11 -13.82 -2.36
CA SER A 51 0.19 -14.55 -3.59
C SER A 51 1.23 -15.66 -3.39
N ASP A 52 2.28 -15.39 -2.62
CA ASP A 52 3.31 -16.39 -2.30
C ASP A 52 2.78 -17.49 -1.39
N GLU A 53 1.95 -17.12 -0.43
CA GLU A 53 1.35 -18.07 0.51
C GLU A 53 0.37 -19.02 -0.19
N LEU A 54 -0.42 -18.55 -1.15
CA LEU A 54 -1.26 -19.40 -1.99
C LEU A 54 -0.42 -20.44 -2.73
N THR A 55 0.65 -20.03 -3.40
CA THR A 55 1.57 -20.94 -4.08
C THR A 55 2.17 -21.97 -3.12
N ARG A 56 2.63 -21.53 -1.95
CA ARG A 56 3.21 -22.40 -0.92
C ARG A 56 2.21 -23.43 -0.43
N LEU A 57 1.01 -23.00 -0.10
CA LEU A 57 -0.06 -23.89 0.42
C LEU A 57 -0.54 -24.88 -0.63
N GLY A 58 -0.74 -24.44 -1.88
CA GLY A 58 -1.10 -25.30 -2.99
C GLY A 58 -0.07 -26.41 -3.23
N ARG A 59 1.22 -26.06 -3.25
CA ARG A 59 2.33 -27.02 -3.40
C ARG A 59 2.43 -28.00 -2.23
N LEU A 60 2.30 -27.52 -0.99
CA LEU A 60 2.28 -28.39 0.18
C LEU A 60 1.11 -29.38 0.13
N TYR A 61 -0.07 -28.93 -0.28
CA TYR A 61 -1.21 -29.82 -0.45
C TYR A 61 -0.95 -30.85 -1.56
N ALA A 62 -0.40 -30.42 -2.72
CA ALA A 62 -0.08 -31.31 -3.81
C ALA A 62 0.88 -32.46 -3.42
N VAL A 63 1.84 -32.18 -2.54
CA VAL A 63 2.84 -33.19 -2.11
C VAL A 63 2.34 -34.02 -0.93
N THR A 64 1.55 -33.46 -0.01
CA THR A 64 1.21 -34.09 1.27
C THR A 64 -0.21 -34.65 1.33
N ALA A 65 -1.09 -34.16 0.46
CA ALA A 65 -2.55 -34.41 0.50
C ALA A 65 -3.20 -34.06 1.86
N GLN A 66 -2.55 -33.23 2.71
CA GLN A 66 -3.10 -32.85 4.01
C GLN A 66 -4.20 -31.79 3.87
N PRO A 67 -5.45 -32.06 4.28
CA PRO A 67 -6.58 -31.15 4.10
C PRO A 67 -6.41 -29.76 4.76
N SER A 68 -5.54 -29.67 5.78
CA SER A 68 -5.23 -28.40 6.45
C SER A 68 -4.58 -27.39 5.52
N TYR A 69 -3.77 -27.82 4.54
CA TYR A 69 -3.16 -26.90 3.57
C TYR A 69 -4.18 -26.37 2.57
N GLU A 70 -5.10 -27.23 2.10
CA GLU A 70 -6.20 -26.79 1.25
C GLU A 70 -7.12 -25.79 1.99
N ALA A 71 -7.51 -26.08 3.23
CA ALA A 71 -8.31 -25.18 4.03
C ALA A 71 -7.61 -23.83 4.26
N ALA A 72 -6.30 -23.84 4.52
CA ALA A 72 -5.51 -22.62 4.66
C ALA A 72 -5.42 -21.82 3.36
N PHE A 73 -5.29 -22.48 2.21
CA PHE A 73 -5.30 -21.85 0.88
C PHE A 73 -6.60 -21.04 0.65
N TRP A 74 -7.74 -21.68 0.84
CA TRP A 74 -9.03 -21.01 0.67
C TRP A 74 -9.26 -19.88 1.68
N ARG A 75 -8.72 -20.03 2.88
CA ARG A 75 -8.75 -18.98 3.89
C ARG A 75 -7.96 -17.75 3.49
N VAL A 76 -6.76 -17.89 2.91
CA VAL A 76 -5.98 -16.77 2.39
C VAL A 76 -6.77 -16.00 1.33
N LEU A 77 -7.44 -16.70 0.40
CA LEU A 77 -8.31 -16.08 -0.59
C LEU A 77 -9.50 -15.37 0.05
N ALA A 78 -10.17 -16.00 1.02
CA ALA A 78 -11.33 -15.44 1.71
C ALA A 78 -10.98 -14.16 2.46
N VAL A 79 -9.84 -14.11 3.16
CA VAL A 79 -9.33 -12.91 3.83
C VAL A 79 -9.00 -11.81 2.82
N ARG A 80 -8.29 -12.15 1.72
CA ARG A 80 -7.95 -11.18 0.66
C ARG A 80 -9.19 -10.58 0.01
N ASN A 81 -10.21 -11.41 -0.22
CA ASN A 81 -11.47 -11.01 -0.86
C ASN A 81 -12.48 -10.39 0.14
N GLY A 82 -12.15 -10.33 1.44
CA GLY A 82 -12.99 -9.71 2.46
C GLY A 82 -14.23 -10.53 2.84
N THR A 83 -14.20 -11.85 2.66
CA THR A 83 -15.26 -12.77 3.08
C THR A 83 -14.96 -13.45 4.42
N GLU A 84 -13.73 -13.32 4.92
CA GLU A 84 -13.31 -13.77 6.25
C GLU A 84 -12.58 -12.65 7.00
N VAL A 85 -12.57 -12.76 8.33
CA VAL A 85 -11.99 -11.75 9.23
C VAL A 85 -10.46 -11.67 9.03
N ARG A 86 -9.97 -10.46 8.83
CA ARG A 86 -8.55 -10.10 8.74
C ARG A 86 -7.90 -10.10 10.13
N PRO A 87 -6.55 -10.13 10.23
CA PRO A 87 -5.84 -10.05 11.51
C PRO A 87 -6.13 -8.77 12.31
N ASP A 88 -6.55 -7.69 11.64
CA ASP A 88 -6.94 -6.42 12.27
C ASP A 88 -8.41 -6.38 12.74
N GLY A 89 -9.13 -7.51 12.65
CA GLY A 89 -10.51 -7.67 13.07
C GLY A 89 -11.56 -7.18 12.05
N ARG A 90 -11.17 -6.62 10.91
CA ARG A 90 -12.10 -6.15 9.86
C ARG A 90 -12.44 -7.26 8.87
N THR A 91 -13.61 -7.20 8.27
CA THR A 91 -14.04 -8.07 7.18
C THR A 91 -14.25 -7.20 5.94
N VAL A 92 -13.16 -6.85 5.28
CA VAL A 92 -13.14 -5.98 4.09
C VAL A 92 -12.14 -6.50 3.07
N PRO A 93 -12.43 -6.38 1.76
CA PRO A 93 -11.49 -6.74 0.70
C PRO A 93 -10.18 -5.93 0.79
N LEU A 94 -9.05 -6.54 0.48
CA LEU A 94 -7.77 -5.84 0.38
C LEU A 94 -7.85 -4.66 -0.60
N ARG A 95 -8.56 -4.83 -1.72
CA ARG A 95 -8.81 -3.78 -2.71
C ARG A 95 -9.50 -2.54 -2.11
N THR A 96 -10.47 -2.74 -1.20
CA THR A 96 -11.14 -1.62 -0.51
C THR A 96 -10.15 -0.82 0.33
N LEU A 97 -9.26 -1.50 1.07
CA LEU A 97 -8.21 -0.84 1.86
C LEU A 97 -7.24 -0.04 0.98
N MET A 98 -6.90 -0.56 -0.20
CA MET A 98 -6.08 0.15 -1.18
C MET A 98 -6.80 1.41 -1.70
N THR A 99 -8.12 1.33 -1.96
CA THR A 99 -8.94 2.48 -2.34
C THR A 99 -8.93 3.55 -1.24
N GLU A 100 -9.15 3.16 0.00
CA GLU A 100 -9.11 4.06 1.17
C GLU A 100 -7.73 4.71 1.36
N ALA A 101 -6.65 4.00 1.05
CA ALA A 101 -5.28 4.51 1.07
C ALA A 101 -4.95 5.44 -0.12
N GLY A 102 -5.87 5.62 -1.08
CA GLY A 102 -5.72 6.54 -2.21
C GLY A 102 -4.82 6.02 -3.32
N PHE A 103 -4.93 4.73 -3.62
CA PHE A 103 -4.31 4.13 -4.81
C PHE A 103 -4.93 4.71 -6.08
N THR A 104 -4.11 4.88 -7.12
CA THR A 104 -4.52 5.47 -8.39
C THR A 104 -5.16 4.45 -9.33
N GLU A 105 -5.88 4.94 -10.35
CA GLU A 105 -6.45 4.09 -11.40
C GLU A 105 -5.36 3.31 -12.17
N GLU A 106 -4.18 3.92 -12.38
CA GLU A 106 -3.04 3.26 -13.03
C GLU A 106 -2.51 2.10 -12.19
N GLU A 107 -2.41 2.29 -10.85
CA GLU A 107 -2.02 1.25 -9.91
C GLU A 107 -3.07 0.13 -9.88
N PHE A 108 -4.37 0.46 -9.94
CA PHE A 108 -5.43 -0.53 -10.03
C PHE A 108 -5.48 -1.27 -11.38
N ALA A 109 -5.03 -0.66 -12.47
CA ALA A 109 -4.90 -1.35 -13.75
C ALA A 109 -3.84 -2.46 -13.69
N LEU A 110 -2.67 -2.20 -13.08
CA LEU A 110 -1.64 -3.22 -12.84
C LEU A 110 -2.15 -4.36 -11.94
N LEU A 111 -2.90 -4.01 -10.89
CA LEU A 111 -3.54 -5.00 -10.02
C LEU A 111 -4.54 -5.87 -10.76
N LYS A 112 -5.30 -5.29 -11.70
CA LYS A 112 -6.27 -6.03 -12.51
C LYS A 112 -5.56 -7.03 -13.42
N GLU A 113 -4.44 -6.65 -14.04
CA GLU A 113 -3.63 -7.57 -14.84
C GLU A 113 -3.07 -8.72 -13.98
N ALA A 114 -2.55 -8.42 -12.79
CA ALA A 114 -2.08 -9.44 -11.85
C ALA A 114 -3.21 -10.37 -11.38
N GLU A 115 -4.42 -9.83 -11.15
CA GLU A 115 -5.60 -10.59 -10.75
C GLU A 115 -6.06 -11.55 -11.87
N ASP A 116 -6.09 -11.10 -13.12
CA ASP A 116 -6.51 -11.91 -14.25
C ASP A 116 -5.53 -13.08 -14.49
N LEU A 117 -4.23 -12.83 -14.37
CA LEU A 117 -3.20 -13.88 -14.39
C LEU A 117 -3.35 -14.84 -13.19
N SER A 118 -3.60 -14.32 -12.00
CA SER A 118 -3.79 -15.10 -10.79
C SER A 118 -5.04 -16.00 -10.87
N ASN A 119 -6.13 -15.52 -11.43
CA ASN A 119 -7.35 -16.31 -11.60
C ASN A 119 -7.12 -17.53 -12.52
N THR A 120 -6.29 -17.38 -13.56
CA THR A 120 -5.87 -18.48 -14.41
C THR A 120 -5.05 -19.51 -13.62
N LEU A 121 -4.13 -19.05 -12.78
CA LEU A 121 -3.30 -19.93 -11.94
C LEU A 121 -4.12 -20.64 -10.87
N VAL A 122 -5.08 -19.97 -10.23
CA VAL A 122 -6.02 -20.57 -9.26
C VAL A 122 -6.81 -21.73 -9.89
N ARG A 123 -7.15 -21.65 -11.18
CA ARG A 123 -7.76 -22.78 -11.89
C ARG A 123 -6.82 -23.98 -11.96
N THR A 124 -5.55 -23.78 -12.30
CA THR A 124 -4.52 -24.85 -12.31
C THR A 124 -4.36 -25.49 -10.93
N GLU A 125 -4.30 -24.64 -9.89
CA GLU A 125 -4.25 -25.08 -8.49
C GLU A 125 -5.51 -25.88 -8.11
N GLY A 126 -6.68 -25.42 -8.55
CA GLY A 126 -7.94 -26.14 -8.37
C GLY A 126 -7.95 -27.53 -9.04
N ILE A 127 -7.40 -27.64 -10.25
CA ILE A 127 -7.23 -28.94 -10.94
C ILE A 127 -6.33 -29.86 -10.12
N ALA A 128 -5.18 -29.38 -9.64
CA ALA A 128 -4.27 -30.15 -8.81
C ALA A 128 -4.94 -30.63 -7.51
N MET A 129 -5.62 -29.73 -6.81
CA MET A 129 -6.28 -30.04 -5.54
C MET A 129 -7.41 -31.05 -5.70
N ASN A 130 -8.18 -30.99 -6.79
CA ASN A 130 -9.25 -31.92 -7.05
C ASN A 130 -8.74 -33.26 -7.56
N ALA A 131 -7.64 -33.33 -8.33
CA ALA A 131 -7.01 -34.56 -8.74
C ALA A 131 -6.57 -35.41 -7.53
N ILE A 132 -6.10 -34.83 -6.45
CA ILE A 132 -5.78 -35.50 -5.19
C ILE A 132 -7.01 -36.20 -4.57
N LYS A 133 -8.20 -35.64 -4.80
CA LYS A 133 -9.48 -36.18 -4.32
C LYS A 133 -10.12 -37.17 -5.31
N GLY A 134 -9.45 -37.44 -6.44
CA GLY A 134 -10.03 -38.24 -7.53
C GLY A 134 -11.18 -37.52 -8.25
N GLN A 135 -11.17 -36.18 -8.25
CA GLN A 135 -12.14 -35.36 -8.97
C GLN A 135 -11.43 -34.63 -10.12
N PHE A 136 -11.99 -34.72 -11.33
CA PHE A 136 -11.36 -34.19 -12.53
C PHE A 136 -12.28 -33.21 -13.24
N ASP A 137 -11.66 -32.26 -13.95
CA ASP A 137 -12.32 -31.21 -14.74
C ASP A 137 -13.27 -31.87 -15.78
N ASP A 138 -14.47 -31.36 -15.91
CA ASP A 138 -15.51 -31.79 -16.86
C ASP A 138 -15.52 -30.97 -18.16
N GLU A 139 -14.51 -30.12 -18.38
CA GLU A 139 -14.38 -29.20 -19.53
C GLU A 139 -15.45 -28.09 -19.57
N GLN A 140 -16.39 -28.07 -18.61
CA GLN A 140 -17.43 -27.05 -18.46
C GLN A 140 -17.15 -26.12 -17.25
N GLY A 141 -16.01 -26.30 -16.59
CA GLY A 141 -15.55 -25.52 -15.44
C GLY A 141 -15.88 -26.14 -14.09
N GLY A 142 -16.48 -27.32 -14.04
CA GLY A 142 -16.72 -28.11 -12.84
C GLY A 142 -15.71 -29.26 -12.66
N PHE A 143 -15.77 -29.93 -11.53
CA PHE A 143 -14.96 -31.10 -11.19
C PHE A 143 -15.88 -32.31 -10.92
N THR A 144 -16.70 -32.68 -11.91
CA THR A 144 -17.77 -33.68 -11.75
C THR A 144 -17.34 -35.09 -12.18
N ARG A 145 -16.21 -35.22 -12.88
CA ARG A 145 -15.67 -36.54 -13.29
C ARG A 145 -14.94 -37.18 -12.12
N SER A 146 -15.38 -38.33 -11.65
CA SER A 146 -14.73 -39.09 -10.59
C SER A 146 -13.79 -40.16 -11.15
N GLY A 147 -12.66 -40.41 -10.47
CA GLY A 147 -11.64 -41.39 -10.80
C GLY A 147 -10.75 -41.71 -9.61
N GLU A 148 -9.68 -42.44 -9.84
CA GLU A 148 -8.66 -42.65 -8.80
C GLU A 148 -7.90 -41.35 -8.50
N ALA A 149 -7.49 -41.13 -7.24
CA ALA A 149 -6.69 -40.02 -6.83
C ALA A 149 -5.34 -39.97 -7.58
N ASP A 150 -5.01 -38.86 -8.20
CA ASP A 150 -3.78 -38.68 -8.98
C ASP A 150 -2.86 -37.61 -8.36
N LEU A 151 -2.06 -38.05 -7.38
CA LEU A 151 -1.05 -37.18 -6.76
C LEU A 151 0.08 -36.85 -7.74
N ALA A 152 0.41 -37.75 -8.66
CA ALA A 152 1.48 -37.50 -9.63
C ALA A 152 1.12 -36.38 -10.59
N LEU A 153 -0.13 -36.33 -11.06
CA LEU A 153 -0.66 -35.21 -11.83
C LEU A 153 -0.59 -33.91 -11.03
N ALA A 154 -1.08 -33.94 -9.80
CA ALA A 154 -1.09 -32.72 -8.93
C ALA A 154 0.32 -32.16 -8.72
N VAL A 155 1.29 -32.98 -8.36
CA VAL A 155 2.69 -32.57 -8.19
C VAL A 155 3.26 -32.02 -9.49
N ARG A 156 3.02 -32.69 -10.63
CA ARG A 156 3.55 -32.29 -11.92
C ARG A 156 3.09 -30.89 -12.31
N ILE A 157 1.77 -30.64 -12.35
CA ILE A 157 1.22 -29.37 -12.81
C ILE A 157 1.48 -28.20 -11.84
N MET A 158 1.78 -28.48 -10.57
CA MET A 158 2.16 -27.45 -9.60
C MET A 158 3.67 -27.10 -9.62
N HIS A 159 4.49 -27.85 -10.40
CA HIS A 159 5.93 -27.69 -10.43
C HIS A 159 6.52 -27.60 -11.85
N ASP A 160 5.68 -27.72 -12.90
CA ASP A 160 6.13 -27.60 -14.29
C ASP A 160 6.50 -26.15 -14.66
N ASP A 161 7.09 -26.00 -15.86
CA ASP A 161 7.51 -24.70 -16.36
C ASP A 161 6.32 -23.78 -16.61
N ASP A 162 5.16 -24.30 -16.99
CA ASP A 162 3.96 -23.49 -17.23
C ASP A 162 3.48 -22.82 -15.94
N TYR A 163 3.46 -23.58 -14.84
CA TYR A 163 3.13 -23.02 -13.51
C TYR A 163 4.16 -21.98 -13.06
N GLN A 164 5.48 -22.28 -13.23
CA GLN A 164 6.54 -21.34 -12.86
C GLN A 164 6.46 -20.04 -13.67
N ASN A 165 6.24 -20.15 -14.98
CA ASN A 165 6.10 -18.98 -15.86
C ASN A 165 4.87 -18.16 -15.52
N ALA A 166 3.73 -18.79 -15.25
CA ALA A 166 2.51 -18.10 -14.81
C ALA A 166 2.72 -17.38 -13.48
N LYS A 167 3.35 -18.03 -12.50
CA LYS A 167 3.70 -17.39 -11.22
C LYS A 167 4.65 -16.22 -11.42
N ALA A 168 5.68 -16.36 -12.24
CA ALA A 168 6.63 -15.30 -12.54
C ALA A 168 5.94 -14.08 -13.20
N ALA A 169 5.00 -14.32 -14.11
CA ALA A 169 4.22 -13.25 -14.75
C ALA A 169 3.37 -12.47 -13.73
N ILE A 170 2.70 -13.16 -12.80
CA ILE A 170 1.94 -12.53 -11.71
C ILE A 170 2.87 -11.68 -10.84
N MET A 171 4.02 -12.24 -10.43
CA MET A 171 4.97 -11.53 -9.58
C MET A 171 5.58 -10.32 -10.28
N GLY A 172 5.85 -10.40 -11.57
CA GLY A 172 6.30 -9.26 -12.38
C GLY A 172 5.32 -8.10 -12.37
N LYS A 173 4.00 -8.36 -12.41
CA LYS A 173 2.97 -7.32 -12.29
C LYS A 173 2.87 -6.74 -10.88
N ILE A 174 3.06 -7.56 -9.87
CA ILE A 174 3.13 -7.10 -8.48
C ILE A 174 4.37 -6.24 -8.26
N ASP A 175 5.54 -6.60 -8.83
CA ASP A 175 6.77 -5.80 -8.77
C ASP A 175 6.58 -4.42 -9.42
N GLU A 176 5.97 -4.38 -10.60
CA GLU A 176 5.66 -3.12 -11.31
C GLU A 176 4.72 -2.24 -10.48
N PHE A 177 3.69 -2.83 -9.89
CA PHE A 177 2.75 -2.18 -9.00
C PHE A 177 3.43 -1.59 -7.75
N GLU A 178 4.28 -2.37 -7.05
CA GLU A 178 5.02 -1.91 -5.87
C GLU A 178 5.97 -0.75 -6.23
N HIS A 179 6.64 -0.84 -7.37
CA HIS A 179 7.53 0.21 -7.85
C HIS A 179 6.77 1.53 -8.10
N ARG A 180 5.61 1.48 -8.72
CA ARG A 180 4.73 2.66 -8.94
C ARG A 180 4.31 3.31 -7.64
N ILE A 181 3.90 2.51 -6.65
CA ILE A 181 3.54 3.02 -5.33
C ILE A 181 4.73 3.71 -4.67
N ASP A 182 5.91 3.09 -4.72
CA ASP A 182 7.10 3.65 -4.10
C ASP A 182 7.50 4.97 -4.75
N GLU A 183 7.56 5.05 -6.08
CA GLU A 183 7.83 6.30 -6.83
C GLU A 183 6.83 7.41 -6.46
N ARG A 184 5.52 7.12 -6.53
CA ARG A 184 4.47 8.12 -6.23
C ARG A 184 4.56 8.63 -4.81
N THR A 185 4.70 7.72 -3.84
CA THR A 185 4.70 8.10 -2.43
C THR A 185 6.00 8.78 -2.04
N ALA A 186 7.15 8.37 -2.58
CA ALA A 186 8.43 9.04 -2.39
C ALA A 186 8.42 10.46 -2.97
N ALA A 187 7.92 10.65 -4.19
CA ALA A 187 7.78 11.96 -4.81
C ALA A 187 6.88 12.90 -3.97
N ARG A 188 5.77 12.37 -3.43
CA ARG A 188 4.87 13.13 -2.55
C ARG A 188 5.54 13.57 -1.26
N ILE A 189 6.32 12.69 -0.63
CA ILE A 189 7.09 13.03 0.59
C ILE A 189 8.12 14.10 0.27
N ALA A 190 8.90 13.95 -0.81
CA ALA A 190 9.91 14.92 -1.22
C ALA A 190 9.29 16.32 -1.43
N ALA A 191 8.15 16.42 -2.11
CA ALA A 191 7.44 17.67 -2.32
C ALA A 191 6.98 18.30 -1.00
N GLN A 192 6.42 17.51 -0.07
CA GLN A 192 5.99 18.02 1.24
C GLN A 192 7.16 18.41 2.13
N THR A 193 8.31 17.71 2.04
CA THR A 193 9.54 18.06 2.76
C THR A 193 10.05 19.45 2.35
N ILE A 194 10.14 19.72 1.04
CA ILE A 194 10.55 21.02 0.52
C ILE A 194 9.61 22.13 1.00
N GLU A 195 8.30 21.90 0.98
CA GLU A 195 7.33 22.89 1.43
C GLU A 195 7.43 23.17 2.94
N TYR A 196 7.63 22.10 3.75
CA TYR A 196 7.87 22.22 5.18
C TYR A 196 9.15 23.01 5.48
N GLU A 197 10.28 22.63 4.89
CA GLU A 197 11.56 23.30 5.08
C GLU A 197 11.47 24.77 4.72
N ARG A 198 10.89 25.12 3.57
CA ARG A 198 10.68 26.50 3.15
C ARG A 198 9.87 27.31 4.17
N SER A 199 8.78 26.75 4.69
CA SER A 199 7.92 27.42 5.67
C SER A 199 8.61 27.55 7.02
N ALA A 200 9.39 26.55 7.44
CA ALA A 200 10.17 26.57 8.67
C ALA A 200 11.28 27.64 8.61
N TYR A 201 12.03 27.73 7.51
CA TYR A 201 13.05 28.76 7.32
C TYR A 201 12.45 30.16 7.35
N LEU A 202 11.30 30.40 6.70
CA LEU A 202 10.63 31.70 6.74
C LEU A 202 10.23 32.09 8.17
N THR A 203 9.73 31.16 8.96
CA THR A 203 9.36 31.38 10.36
C THR A 203 10.60 31.65 11.21
N LEU A 204 11.67 30.88 11.02
CA LEU A 204 12.95 31.02 11.72
C LEU A 204 13.59 32.38 11.48
N LEU A 205 13.51 32.91 10.26
CA LEU A 205 14.05 34.24 9.92
C LEU A 205 13.15 35.39 10.41
N ALA A 206 11.83 35.20 10.43
CA ALA A 206 10.90 36.23 10.85
C ALA A 206 11.04 36.60 12.34
N VAL A 207 11.32 35.62 13.21
CA VAL A 207 11.44 35.85 14.65
C VAL A 207 12.62 36.80 15.01
N PRO A 208 13.88 36.54 14.62
CA PRO A 208 14.99 37.46 14.89
C PRO A 208 14.83 38.82 14.20
N ALA A 209 14.26 38.87 13.00
CA ALA A 209 13.97 40.13 12.31
C ALA A 209 13.04 41.05 13.14
N MET A 210 12.04 40.44 13.81
CA MET A 210 11.18 41.20 14.73
C MET A 210 11.98 41.83 15.88
N PHE A 211 12.90 41.10 16.51
CA PHE A 211 13.71 41.64 17.60
C PHE A 211 14.63 42.76 17.13
N VAL A 212 15.23 42.66 15.94
CA VAL A 212 16.05 43.71 15.36
C VAL A 212 15.22 44.97 15.11
N LEU A 213 14.04 44.84 14.51
CA LEU A 213 13.14 45.97 14.28
C LEU A 213 12.66 46.62 15.59
N ALA A 214 12.35 45.84 16.61
CA ALA A 214 11.98 46.33 17.93
C ALA A 214 13.13 47.12 18.59
N ALA A 215 14.36 46.61 18.49
CA ALA A 215 15.55 47.30 19.01
C ALA A 215 15.79 48.64 18.28
N ILE A 216 15.73 48.64 16.95
CA ILE A 216 15.85 49.87 16.14
C ILE A 216 14.79 50.91 16.55
N SER A 217 13.52 50.45 16.66
CA SER A 217 12.41 51.30 17.07
C SER A 217 12.62 51.92 18.46
N PHE A 218 13.14 51.12 19.40
CA PHE A 218 13.44 51.57 20.76
C PHE A 218 14.55 52.67 20.78
N PHE A 219 15.63 52.48 19.99
CA PHE A 219 16.69 53.47 19.89
C PHE A 219 16.24 54.77 19.23
N LEU A 220 15.37 54.71 18.22
CA LEU A 220 14.81 55.91 17.57
C LEU A 220 13.84 56.67 18.45
N MET A 221 13.14 56.01 19.39
CA MET A 221 12.28 56.70 20.36
C MET A 221 13.05 57.42 21.49
N LYS A 222 14.27 57.00 21.78
CA LYS A 222 15.13 57.64 22.81
C LYS A 222 15.89 58.89 22.30
N ARG A 223 15.90 59.09 21.01
CA ARG A 223 16.42 60.37 20.39
C ARG A 223 15.32 61.38 20.20
#